data_a1f9077f97eba94d3a6db3b473629292
#
_entry.id   a1f9077f97eba94d3a6db3b473629292
#
_cell.length_a   1.000
_cell.length_b   1.000
_cell.length_c   1.000
_cell.angle_alpha   90.00
_cell.angle_beta   90.00
_cell.angle_gamma   90.00
#
_symmetry.space_group_name_H-M   'P 1'
#
loop_
_entity.id
_entity.type
_entity.pdbx_description
1 polymer ?
#
loop_
_entity_poly.entity_id
_entity_poly.type
_entity_poly.pdbx_seq_one_letter_code
_entity_poly.pdbx_strand_id
1 'polypeptide(L)'
;MELLKGKTAIVTGGTRGIGFAIVKAFLDNGAKVALCGSREETASAAVEKLKAINPDYEVMGIWPDMTDPDSIAAEFAKVNEAFGRIDILGNNAGVSARESIYDYDPAAFDKTMALNVNAVF
;
A
#
# COMPACT_ATOMS: atom_id res chain seq x y z
N MET A 1 21.27 -1.05 -8.16
CA MET A 1 21.84 -1.13 -6.78
C MET A 1 20.84 -1.84 -5.87
N GLU A 2 21.31 -2.74 -5.03
CA GLU A 2 20.41 -3.55 -4.19
C GLU A 2 20.49 -3.14 -2.72
N LEU A 3 20.15 -1.90 -2.42
CA LEU A 3 20.20 -1.35 -1.06
C LEU A 3 19.27 -2.05 -0.08
N LEU A 4 18.19 -2.66 -0.58
CA LEU A 4 17.14 -3.29 0.23
C LEU A 4 17.10 -4.81 0.06
N LYS A 5 18.15 -5.42 -0.45
CA LYS A 5 18.20 -6.87 -0.62
C LYS A 5 17.94 -7.59 0.71
N GLY A 6 17.02 -8.54 0.67
CA GLY A 6 16.62 -9.30 1.86
C GLY A 6 15.58 -8.59 2.74
N LYS A 7 15.16 -7.38 2.38
CA LYS A 7 14.13 -6.65 3.11
C LYS A 7 12.75 -6.87 2.49
N THR A 8 11.73 -6.83 3.32
CA THR A 8 10.33 -6.89 2.89
C THR A 8 9.63 -5.60 3.29
N ALA A 9 8.93 -5.00 2.35
CA ALA A 9 8.21 -3.76 2.55
C ALA A 9 6.73 -3.91 2.24
N ILE A 10 5.90 -3.19 2.98
CA ILE A 10 4.49 -2.98 2.66
C ILE A 10 4.32 -1.50 2.34
N VAL A 11 3.67 -1.18 1.22
CA VAL A 11 3.38 0.20 0.83
C VAL A 11 1.89 0.37 0.66
N THR A 12 1.27 1.17 1.51
CA THR A 12 -0.16 1.49 1.38
C THR A 12 -0.36 2.51 0.26
N GLY A 13 -1.48 2.41 -0.46
CA GLY A 13 -1.72 3.28 -1.61
C GLY A 13 -0.73 3.05 -2.75
N GLY A 14 -0.28 1.80 -2.94
CA GLY A 14 0.80 1.45 -3.87
C GLY A 14 0.39 1.23 -5.33
N THR A 15 -0.89 1.42 -5.67
CA THR A 15 -1.38 1.05 -7.01
C THR A 15 -1.16 2.11 -8.08
N ARG A 16 -0.87 3.34 -7.70
CA ARG A 16 -0.69 4.46 -8.62
C ARG A 16 0.10 5.61 -7.97
N GLY A 17 0.51 6.56 -8.81
CA GLY A 17 1.12 7.81 -8.35
C GLY A 17 2.39 7.60 -7.53
N ILE A 18 2.51 8.35 -6.44
CA ILE A 18 3.68 8.33 -5.56
C ILE A 18 3.89 6.93 -4.95
N GLY A 19 2.81 6.29 -4.49
CA GLY A 19 2.90 4.95 -3.92
C GLY A 19 3.42 3.91 -4.90
N PHE A 20 2.96 3.93 -6.14
CA PHE A 20 3.46 3.04 -7.18
C PHE A 20 4.95 3.28 -7.46
N ALA A 21 5.37 4.53 -7.50
CA ALA A 21 6.78 4.89 -7.71
C ALA A 21 7.65 4.39 -6.54
N ILE A 22 7.16 4.48 -5.30
CA ILE A 22 7.86 3.94 -4.12
C ILE A 22 8.01 2.42 -4.24
N VAL A 23 6.94 1.72 -4.60
CA VAL A 23 6.96 0.26 -4.78
C VAL A 23 8.02 -0.13 -5.81
N LYS A 24 8.02 0.53 -6.96
CA LYS A 24 8.99 0.26 -8.03
C LYS A 24 10.42 0.52 -7.56
N ALA A 25 10.67 1.63 -6.88
CA ALA A 25 12.00 1.96 -6.36
C ALA A 25 12.48 0.90 -5.36
N PHE A 26 11.62 0.42 -4.49
CA PHE A 26 11.97 -0.64 -3.54
C PHE A 26 12.28 -1.94 -4.25
N LEU A 27 11.48 -2.33 -5.24
CA LEU A 27 11.72 -3.53 -6.04
C LEU A 27 13.05 -3.43 -6.82
N ASP A 28 13.34 -2.26 -7.39
CA ASP A 28 14.59 -2.02 -8.12
C ASP A 28 15.82 -2.11 -7.19
N ASN A 29 15.63 -1.92 -5.89
CA ASN A 29 16.69 -2.04 -4.90
C ASN A 29 16.70 -3.39 -4.16
N GLY A 30 16.01 -4.38 -4.68
CA GLY A 30 16.09 -5.75 -4.20
C GLY A 30 15.11 -6.14 -3.11
N ALA A 31 14.19 -5.28 -2.71
CA ALA A 31 13.18 -5.60 -1.73
C ALA A 31 12.08 -6.51 -2.30
N LYS A 32 11.47 -7.30 -1.43
CA LYS A 32 10.16 -7.90 -1.68
C LYS A 32 9.11 -6.92 -1.23
N VAL A 33 8.07 -6.69 -2.02
CA VAL A 33 7.09 -5.66 -1.72
C VAL A 33 5.66 -6.21 -1.81
N ALA A 34 4.87 -5.92 -0.78
CA ALA A 34 3.42 -6.05 -0.86
C ALA A 34 2.82 -4.65 -1.03
N LEU A 35 2.13 -4.44 -2.14
CA LEU A 35 1.43 -3.18 -2.36
C LEU A 35 -0.04 -3.31 -1.93
N CYS A 36 -0.56 -2.25 -1.33
CA CYS A 36 -1.95 -2.20 -0.91
C CYS A 36 -2.77 -1.41 -1.93
N GLY A 37 -3.81 -2.05 -2.45
CA GLY A 37 -4.85 -1.42 -3.23
C GLY A 37 -6.12 -1.26 -2.42
N SER A 38 -7.07 -0.50 -2.94
CA SER A 38 -8.40 -0.37 -2.33
C SER A 38 -9.29 -1.57 -2.62
N ARG A 39 -8.97 -2.33 -3.68
CA ARG A 39 -9.73 -3.49 -4.13
C ARG A 39 -8.78 -4.50 -4.77
N GLU A 40 -9.25 -5.74 -4.88
CA GLU A 40 -8.51 -6.80 -5.55
C GLU A 40 -8.09 -6.39 -6.97
N GLU A 41 -9.01 -5.83 -7.75
CA GLU A 41 -8.75 -5.47 -9.15
C GLU A 41 -7.64 -4.44 -9.29
N THR A 42 -7.62 -3.41 -8.44
CA THR A 42 -6.58 -2.39 -8.48
C THR A 42 -5.24 -2.91 -8.03
N ALA A 43 -5.21 -3.74 -6.99
CA ALA A 43 -3.98 -4.37 -6.52
C ALA A 43 -3.41 -5.32 -7.56
N SER A 44 -4.25 -6.19 -8.14
CA SER A 44 -3.82 -7.15 -9.16
C SER A 44 -3.32 -6.46 -10.42
N ALA A 45 -3.99 -5.41 -10.88
CA ALA A 45 -3.56 -4.65 -12.05
C ALA A 45 -2.19 -4.01 -11.86
N ALA A 46 -1.93 -3.46 -10.66
CA ALA A 46 -0.62 -2.88 -10.35
C ALA A 46 0.48 -3.93 -10.31
N VAL A 47 0.21 -5.10 -9.74
CA VAL A 47 1.17 -6.22 -9.72
C VAL A 47 1.49 -6.67 -11.15
N GLU A 48 0.48 -6.84 -12.00
CA GLU A 48 0.69 -7.21 -13.40
C GLU A 48 1.52 -6.19 -14.16
N LYS A 49 1.26 -4.91 -13.93
CA LYS A 49 2.01 -3.82 -14.55
C LYS A 49 3.49 -3.85 -14.16
N LEU A 50 3.78 -4.10 -12.88
CA LEU A 50 5.15 -4.21 -12.40
C LEU A 50 5.86 -5.45 -12.97
N LYS A 51 5.20 -6.58 -13.00
CA LYS A 51 5.78 -7.81 -13.56
C LYS A 51 5.96 -7.75 -15.07
N ALA A 52 5.20 -6.91 -15.77
CA ALA A 52 5.44 -6.61 -17.17
C ALA A 52 6.71 -5.78 -17.38
N ILE A 53 7.06 -4.92 -16.41
CA ILE A 53 8.32 -4.16 -16.45
C ILE A 53 9.50 -5.08 -16.15
N ASN A 54 9.39 -5.91 -15.12
CA ASN A 54 10.42 -6.88 -14.75
C ASN A 54 9.80 -8.12 -14.11
N PRO A 55 9.80 -9.28 -14.82
CA PRO A 55 9.19 -10.51 -14.29
C PRO A 55 9.86 -11.03 -13.01
N ASP A 56 11.09 -10.59 -12.69
CA ASP A 56 11.81 -11.04 -11.51
C ASP A 56 11.44 -10.28 -10.25
N TYR A 57 10.60 -9.24 -10.34
CA TYR A 57 10.12 -8.54 -9.16
C TYR A 57 9.33 -9.48 -8.24
N GLU A 58 9.71 -9.50 -6.98
CA GLU A 58 8.97 -10.22 -5.94
C GLU A 58 7.93 -9.29 -5.32
N VAL A 59 6.77 -9.22 -5.95
CA VAL A 59 5.69 -8.30 -5.57
C VAL A 59 4.39 -9.05 -5.44
N MET A 60 3.61 -8.69 -4.42
CA MET A 60 2.24 -9.18 -4.23
C MET A 60 1.30 -8.04 -3.94
N GLY A 61 0.01 -8.26 -4.19
CA GLY A 61 -1.04 -7.29 -3.89
C GLY A 61 -1.85 -7.73 -2.68
N ILE A 62 -2.18 -6.78 -1.82
CA ILE A 62 -3.16 -6.97 -0.76
C ILE A 62 -4.17 -5.83 -0.82
N TRP A 63 -5.34 -6.03 -0.23
CA TRP A 63 -6.41 -5.01 -0.26
C TRP A 63 -7.18 -4.97 1.06
N PRO A 64 -6.47 -4.64 2.17
CA PRO A 64 -7.15 -4.55 3.46
C PRO A 64 -8.13 -3.37 3.49
N ASP A 65 -9.18 -3.51 4.29
CA ASP A 65 -9.98 -2.36 4.67
C ASP A 65 -9.16 -1.53 5.66
N MET A 66 -8.64 -0.40 5.22
CA MET A 66 -7.74 0.45 6.01
C MET A 66 -8.43 1.11 7.22
N THR A 67 -9.75 1.02 7.29
CA THR A 67 -10.52 1.51 8.45
C THR A 67 -10.80 0.41 9.47
N ASP A 68 -10.42 -0.83 9.19
CA ASP A 68 -10.64 -1.98 10.06
C ASP A 68 -9.30 -2.58 10.47
N PRO A 69 -8.87 -2.42 11.75
CA PRO A 69 -7.62 -2.99 12.23
C PRO A 69 -7.51 -4.51 12.07
N ASP A 70 -8.61 -5.24 12.18
CA ASP A 70 -8.60 -6.69 12.01
C ASP A 70 -8.33 -7.09 10.57
N SER A 71 -8.88 -6.34 9.60
CA SER A 71 -8.61 -6.54 8.18
C SER A 71 -7.13 -6.29 7.87
N ILE A 72 -6.57 -5.21 8.41
CA ILE A 72 -5.15 -4.87 8.24
C ILE A 72 -4.27 -5.99 8.80
N ALA A 73 -4.56 -6.44 10.02
CA ALA A 73 -3.80 -7.52 10.65
C ALA A 73 -3.85 -8.82 9.84
N ALA A 74 -5.02 -9.19 9.32
CA ALA A 74 -5.19 -10.39 8.50
C ALA A 74 -4.39 -10.31 7.20
N GLU A 75 -4.44 -9.17 6.51
CA GLU A 75 -3.69 -8.99 5.26
C GLU A 75 -2.18 -8.92 5.48
N PHE A 76 -1.74 -8.28 6.56
CA PHE A 76 -0.32 -8.25 6.92
C PHE A 76 0.20 -9.63 7.30
N ALA A 77 -0.62 -10.46 7.92
CA ALA A 77 -0.26 -11.85 8.21
C ALA A 77 0.00 -12.64 6.93
N LYS A 78 -0.76 -12.39 5.87
CA LYS A 78 -0.53 -13.01 4.55
C LYS A 78 0.84 -12.61 3.98
N VAL A 79 1.24 -11.36 4.15
CA VAL A 79 2.55 -10.88 3.70
C VAL A 79 3.67 -11.55 4.48
N ASN A 80 3.52 -11.62 5.80
CA ASN A 80 4.50 -12.28 6.65
C ASN A 80 4.63 -13.76 6.31
N GLU A 81 3.53 -14.43 6.01
CA GLU A 81 3.54 -15.84 5.58
C GLU A 81 4.23 -16.01 4.23
N ALA A 82 3.94 -15.15 3.27
CA ALA A 82 4.47 -15.25 1.91
C ALA A 82 5.96 -14.89 1.83
N PHE A 83 6.39 -13.85 2.54
CA PHE A 83 7.76 -13.32 2.46
C PHE A 83 8.63 -13.62 3.69
N GLY A 84 8.03 -14.11 4.76
CA GLY A 84 8.75 -14.54 5.97
C GLY A 84 9.08 -13.43 6.95
N ARG A 85 8.97 -12.18 6.56
CA ARG A 85 9.26 -11.03 7.43
C ARG A 85 8.63 -9.75 6.89
N ILE A 86 8.52 -8.73 7.73
CA ILE A 86 8.12 -7.38 7.35
C ILE A 86 9.10 -6.42 8.02
N ASP A 87 9.83 -5.66 7.25
CA ASP A 87 10.88 -4.75 7.74
C ASP A 87 10.51 -3.28 7.61
N ILE A 88 9.75 -2.93 6.57
CA ILE A 88 9.48 -1.56 6.18
C ILE A 88 7.98 -1.39 5.95
N LEU A 89 7.41 -0.32 6.49
CA LEU A 89 6.04 0.07 6.23
C LEU A 89 6.02 1.48 5.66
N GLY A 90 5.62 1.62 4.40
CA GLY A 90 5.43 2.91 3.73
C GLY A 90 3.98 3.36 3.85
N ASN A 91 3.69 4.26 4.77
CA ASN A 91 2.35 4.82 4.97
C ASN A 91 2.09 5.93 3.95
N ASN A 92 1.59 5.56 2.77
CA ASN A 92 1.33 6.49 1.67
C ASN A 92 -0.17 6.64 1.36
N ALA A 93 -1.03 5.74 1.83
CA ALA A 93 -2.46 5.82 1.55
C ALA A 93 -3.06 7.10 2.11
N GLY A 94 -3.90 7.74 1.32
CA GLY A 94 -4.58 8.95 1.75
C GLY A 94 -5.58 9.40 0.70
N VAL A 95 -6.54 10.18 1.14
CA VAL A 95 -7.54 10.82 0.28
C VAL A 95 -7.62 12.30 0.65
N SER A 96 -8.08 13.11 -0.28
CA SER A 96 -8.35 14.53 -0.03
C SER A 96 -9.57 14.98 -0.81
N ALA A 97 -10.23 15.99 -0.28
CA ALA A 97 -11.34 16.66 -0.95
C ALA A 97 -11.06 18.15 -0.96
N ARG A 98 -11.35 18.80 -2.10
CA ARG A 98 -11.17 20.25 -2.26
C ARG A 98 -12.51 20.94 -2.02
N GLU A 99 -12.84 21.13 -0.75
CA GLU A 99 -14.07 21.74 -0.34
C GLU A 99 -13.81 22.89 0.62
N SER A 100 -14.73 23.88 0.60
CA SER A 100 -14.70 24.95 1.59
C SER A 100 -14.91 24.38 2.99
N ILE A 101 -14.20 24.91 3.98
CA ILE A 101 -14.41 24.50 5.37
C ILE A 101 -15.86 24.74 5.83
N TYR A 102 -16.55 25.70 5.22
CA TYR A 102 -17.95 25.99 5.57
C TYR A 102 -18.95 24.97 5.01
N ASP A 103 -18.57 24.32 3.91
CA ASP A 103 -19.43 23.37 3.20
C ASP A 103 -18.98 21.91 3.36
N TYR A 104 -17.92 21.69 4.14
CA TYR A 104 -17.34 20.36 4.27
C TYR A 104 -18.28 19.42 5.04
N ASP A 105 -18.67 18.33 4.39
CA ASP A 105 -19.52 17.32 5.00
C ASP A 105 -18.76 16.63 6.16
N PRO A 106 -19.31 16.63 7.39
CA PRO A 106 -18.67 15.92 8.51
C PRO A 106 -18.40 14.45 8.26
N ALA A 107 -19.28 13.75 7.53
CA ALA A 107 -19.05 12.35 7.18
C ALA A 107 -17.85 12.19 6.24
N ALA A 108 -17.66 13.10 5.29
CA ALA A 108 -16.50 13.09 4.40
C ALA A 108 -15.21 13.41 5.17
N PHE A 109 -15.28 14.34 6.13
CA PHE A 109 -14.14 14.66 7.02
C PHE A 109 -13.75 13.43 7.84
N ASP A 110 -14.70 12.75 8.47
CA ASP A 110 -14.44 11.56 9.27
C ASP A 110 -13.80 10.45 8.44
N LYS A 111 -14.26 10.26 7.20
CA LYS A 111 -13.69 9.28 6.28
C LYS A 111 -12.24 9.63 5.92
N THR A 112 -11.96 10.89 5.67
CA THR A 112 -10.60 11.37 5.37
C THR A 112 -9.68 11.13 6.56
N MET A 113 -10.12 11.46 7.77
CA MET A 113 -9.34 11.25 8.99
C MET A 113 -9.14 9.77 9.29
N ALA A 114 -10.16 8.93 9.05
CA ALA A 114 -10.04 7.49 9.25
C ALA A 114 -8.95 6.89 8.37
N LEU A 115 -8.87 7.29 7.11
CA LEU A 115 -7.84 6.78 6.21
C LEU A 115 -6.49 7.48 6.41
N ASN A 116 -6.45 8.80 6.49
CA ASN A 116 -5.19 9.55 6.49
C ASN A 116 -4.46 9.50 7.83
N VAL A 117 -5.18 9.37 8.91
CA VAL A 117 -4.62 9.45 10.27
C VAL A 117 -4.80 8.14 11.03
N ASN A 118 -6.05 7.72 11.25
CA ASN A 118 -6.32 6.57 12.12
C ASN A 118 -5.78 5.25 11.56
N ALA A 119 -5.83 5.06 10.24
CA ALA A 119 -5.34 3.84 9.61
C ALA A 119 -3.82 3.64 9.77
N VAL A 120 -3.06 4.72 9.94
CA VAL A 120 -1.61 4.65 10.17
C VAL A 120 -1.29 3.92 11.48
N PHE A 121 -2.10 4.11 12.49
CA PHE A 121 -1.92 3.44 13.78
C PHE A 121 -2.39 1.99 13.73
#